data_05ca414c125c29a06f4782dbdcf14910
#
_entry.id   05ca414c125c29a06f4782dbdcf14910
#
_cell.length_a   1.000
_cell.length_b   1.000
_cell.length_c   1.000
_cell.angle_alpha   90.00
_cell.angle_beta   90.00
_cell.angle_gamma   90.00
#
_symmetry.space_group_name_H-M   'P 1'
#
loop_
_entity.id
_entity.type
_entity.pdbx_description
1 polymer ?
#
loop_
_entity_poly.entity_id
_entity_poly.type
_entity_poly.pdbx_seq_one_letter_code
_entity_poly.pdbx_strand_id
1 'polypeptide(L)'
;MPNIKFHHTHLISADPEKIADFYVKMFGAKRGETRKTPSGAVSVPLTLNGSPILISGPRFQPPKYGLDHFGISTTDMDATVKQLKAAGVKFQMEPTEIRPGSRIAFFWAPEEVLIEIVEVKE
;
A
#
# COMPACT_ATOMS: atom_id res chain seq x y z
N MET A 1 -19.78 11.84 -3.95
CA MET A 1 -18.78 11.46 -2.95
C MET A 1 -17.96 10.27 -3.44
N PRO A 2 -16.63 10.33 -3.35
CA PRO A 2 -15.82 9.16 -3.63
C PRO A 2 -16.16 8.02 -2.66
N ASN A 3 -16.09 6.79 -3.15
CA ASN A 3 -16.26 5.63 -2.30
C ASN A 3 -14.90 5.24 -1.75
N ILE A 4 -14.71 5.38 -0.43
CA ILE A 4 -13.44 5.12 0.24
C ILE A 4 -13.54 3.82 1.02
N LYS A 5 -12.59 2.93 0.82
CA LYS A 5 -12.53 1.64 1.51
C LYS A 5 -11.12 1.35 1.98
N PHE A 6 -10.98 0.57 3.04
CA PHE A 6 -9.67 0.01 3.41
C PHE A 6 -9.23 -0.93 2.30
N HIS A 7 -7.96 -0.86 1.90
CA HIS A 7 -7.47 -1.63 0.78
C HIS A 7 -6.45 -2.69 1.19
N HIS A 8 -5.39 -2.29 1.89
CA HIS A 8 -4.35 -3.25 2.28
C HIS A 8 -3.44 -2.70 3.36
N THR A 9 -2.68 -3.60 3.99
CA THR A 9 -1.57 -3.28 4.90
C THR A 9 -0.28 -3.64 4.18
N HIS A 10 0.74 -2.79 4.27
CA HIS A 10 2.00 -3.01 3.57
C HIS A 10 3.16 -3.10 4.56
N LEU A 11 3.87 -4.21 4.52
CA LEU A 11 5.06 -4.46 5.34
C LEU A 11 6.31 -4.43 4.45
N ILE A 12 7.39 -3.92 4.99
CA ILE A 12 8.69 -3.89 4.30
C ILE A 12 9.63 -4.85 5.00
N SER A 13 10.35 -5.65 4.23
CA SER A 13 11.25 -6.66 4.77
C SER A 13 12.48 -6.82 3.90
N ALA A 14 13.61 -7.14 4.54
CA ALA A 14 14.82 -7.55 3.82
C ALA A 14 14.63 -8.89 3.10
N ASP A 15 13.70 -9.73 3.59
CA ASP A 15 13.41 -11.04 3.02
C ASP A 15 11.90 -11.28 3.04
N PRO A 16 11.18 -10.76 2.03
CA PRO A 16 9.71 -10.87 2.00
C PRO A 16 9.20 -12.32 2.00
N GLU A 17 9.93 -13.24 1.36
CA GLU A 17 9.53 -14.65 1.32
C GLU A 17 9.52 -15.26 2.73
N LYS A 18 10.57 -15.00 3.51
CA LYS A 18 10.68 -15.52 4.87
C LYS A 18 9.58 -14.97 5.76
N ILE A 19 9.28 -13.67 5.64
CA ILE A 19 8.24 -13.05 6.45
C ILE A 19 6.87 -13.58 6.04
N ALA A 20 6.62 -13.76 4.74
CA ALA A 20 5.38 -14.34 4.27
C ALA A 20 5.17 -15.75 4.85
N ASP A 21 6.22 -16.58 4.88
CA ASP A 21 6.14 -17.92 5.46
C ASP A 21 5.73 -17.91 6.93
N PHE A 22 6.18 -16.92 7.68
CA PHE A 22 5.79 -16.77 9.08
C PHE A 22 4.26 -16.61 9.20
N TYR A 23 3.69 -15.71 8.43
CA TYR A 23 2.24 -15.46 8.51
C TYR A 23 1.42 -16.63 8.01
N VAL A 24 1.91 -17.34 7.01
CA VAL A 24 1.25 -18.56 6.52
C VAL A 24 1.25 -19.65 7.59
N LYS A 25 2.41 -19.90 8.20
CA LYS A 25 2.54 -20.95 9.21
C LYS A 25 1.82 -20.64 10.51
N MET A 26 1.94 -19.42 11.00
CA MET A 26 1.42 -19.08 12.31
C MET A 26 -0.07 -18.73 12.30
N PHE A 27 -0.55 -18.09 11.24
CA PHE A 27 -1.91 -17.57 11.23
C PHE A 27 -2.77 -18.11 10.10
N GLY A 28 -2.22 -18.98 9.27
CA GLY A 28 -2.99 -19.54 8.16
C GLY A 28 -3.25 -18.56 7.02
N ALA A 29 -2.41 -17.53 6.89
CA ALA A 29 -2.55 -16.60 5.78
C ALA A 29 -2.42 -17.34 4.46
N LYS A 30 -3.16 -16.89 3.45
CA LYS A 30 -3.08 -17.46 2.11
C LYS A 30 -2.16 -16.62 1.26
N ARG A 31 -1.30 -17.28 0.53
CA ARG A 31 -0.29 -16.62 -0.27
C ARG A 31 -0.74 -16.54 -1.72
N GLY A 32 -0.58 -15.35 -2.33
CA GLY A 32 -0.75 -15.16 -3.74
C GLY A 32 0.57 -15.28 -4.48
N GLU A 33 0.56 -14.92 -5.75
CA GLU A 33 1.72 -15.02 -6.62
C GLU A 33 2.72 -13.91 -6.34
N THR A 34 4.00 -14.27 -6.23
CA THR A 34 5.08 -13.31 -6.04
C THR A 34 5.19 -12.39 -7.25
N ARG A 35 5.35 -11.09 -7.01
CA ARG A 35 5.44 -10.07 -8.04
C ARG A 35 6.61 -9.15 -7.79
N LYS A 36 6.77 -8.17 -8.66
CA LYS A 36 7.73 -7.08 -8.46
C LYS A 36 6.97 -5.76 -8.36
N THR A 37 7.44 -4.88 -7.47
CA THR A 37 6.92 -3.53 -7.35
C THR A 37 7.41 -2.68 -8.52
N PRO A 38 6.85 -1.47 -8.73
CA PRO A 38 7.35 -0.57 -9.78
C PRO A 38 8.84 -0.25 -9.64
N SER A 39 9.38 -0.28 -8.42
CA SER A 39 10.82 -0.07 -8.18
C SER A 39 11.65 -1.33 -8.41
N GLY A 40 11.02 -2.47 -8.73
CA GLY A 40 11.71 -3.74 -8.97
C GLY A 40 11.91 -4.59 -7.74
N ALA A 41 11.40 -4.18 -6.58
CA ALA A 41 11.49 -4.98 -5.37
C ALA A 41 10.53 -6.18 -5.42
N VAL A 42 10.92 -7.28 -4.76
CA VAL A 42 10.05 -8.46 -4.64
C VAL A 42 8.85 -8.11 -3.78
N SER A 43 7.67 -8.54 -4.21
CA SER A 43 6.42 -8.33 -3.47
C SER A 43 5.66 -9.65 -3.36
N VAL A 44 5.30 -10.00 -2.13
CA VAL A 44 4.55 -11.23 -1.84
C VAL A 44 3.19 -10.82 -1.28
N PRO A 45 2.10 -11.03 -2.03
CA PRO A 45 0.77 -10.73 -1.52
C PRO A 45 0.25 -11.88 -0.67
N LEU A 46 -0.34 -11.52 0.46
CA LEU A 46 -1.03 -12.46 1.34
C LEU A 46 -2.46 -11.99 1.57
N THR A 47 -3.32 -12.93 1.96
CA THR A 47 -4.61 -12.57 2.56
C THR A 47 -4.75 -13.30 3.88
N LEU A 48 -5.24 -12.57 4.88
CA LEU A 48 -5.57 -13.16 6.17
C LEU A 48 -7.05 -12.93 6.40
N ASN A 49 -7.80 -14.02 6.27
CA ASN A 49 -9.27 -13.97 6.37
C ASN A 49 -9.87 -12.90 5.45
N GLY A 50 -9.36 -12.84 4.21
CA GLY A 50 -9.83 -11.88 3.20
C GLY A 50 -9.18 -10.51 3.25
N SER A 51 -8.39 -10.21 4.27
CA SER A 51 -7.72 -8.91 4.38
C SER A 51 -6.34 -8.96 3.72
N PRO A 52 -6.08 -8.10 2.73
CA PRO A 52 -4.80 -8.13 2.02
C PRO A 52 -3.65 -7.59 2.87
N ILE A 53 -2.54 -8.31 2.83
CA ILE A 53 -1.27 -7.89 3.44
C ILE A 53 -0.21 -8.04 2.36
N LEU A 54 0.46 -6.95 2.00
CA LEU A 54 1.55 -6.98 1.02
C LEU A 54 2.87 -6.92 1.76
N ILE A 55 3.83 -7.75 1.35
CA ILE A 55 5.17 -7.76 1.92
C ILE A 55 6.15 -7.54 0.78
N SER A 56 6.92 -6.45 0.85
CA SER A 56 7.84 -6.07 -0.22
C SER A 56 9.23 -5.78 0.31
N GLY A 57 10.21 -5.83 -0.58
CA GLY A 57 11.53 -5.31 -0.29
C GLY A 57 11.53 -3.79 -0.14
N PRO A 58 12.62 -3.23 0.38
CA PRO A 58 12.71 -1.78 0.62
C PRO A 58 12.62 -0.98 -0.68
N ARG A 59 12.02 0.20 -0.58
CA ARG A 59 11.96 1.15 -1.70
C ARG A 59 12.69 2.46 -1.39
N PHE A 60 13.15 2.64 -0.16
CA PHE A 60 13.91 3.83 0.26
C PHE A 60 15.21 3.43 0.91
N GLN A 61 16.16 4.34 0.90
CA GLN A 61 17.45 4.18 1.57
C GLN A 61 17.64 5.32 2.58
N PRO A 62 18.01 5.04 3.84
CA PRO A 62 18.15 3.68 4.40
C PRO A 62 16.79 3.00 4.53
N PRO A 63 16.76 1.67 4.48
CA PRO A 63 15.48 0.95 4.56
C PRO A 63 14.90 1.02 5.97
N LYS A 64 13.58 1.08 6.04
CA LYS A 64 12.85 0.99 7.29
C LYS A 64 11.96 -0.25 7.18
N TYR A 65 12.21 -1.21 8.06
CA TYR A 65 11.49 -2.49 8.02
C TYR A 65 10.27 -2.48 8.92
N GLY A 66 9.38 -3.42 8.71
CA GLY A 66 8.16 -3.58 9.46
C GLY A 66 6.97 -2.94 8.79
N LEU A 67 6.03 -2.46 9.58
CA LEU A 67 4.82 -1.83 9.07
C LEU A 67 5.19 -0.49 8.41
N ASP A 68 4.95 -0.39 7.09
CA ASP A 68 5.31 0.80 6.33
C ASP A 68 4.13 1.75 6.15
N HIS A 69 3.01 1.22 5.71
CA HIS A 69 1.81 2.01 5.49
C HIS A 69 0.61 1.10 5.37
N PHE A 70 -0.59 1.70 5.41
CA PHE A 70 -1.76 0.99 4.92
C PHE A 70 -2.34 1.75 3.75
N GLY A 71 -3.12 1.05 2.94
CA GLY A 71 -3.72 1.62 1.76
C GLY A 71 -5.22 1.76 1.90
N ILE A 72 -5.75 2.82 1.31
CA ILE A 72 -7.18 2.98 1.09
C ILE A 72 -7.42 3.01 -0.41
N SER A 73 -8.62 2.64 -0.82
CA SER A 73 -9.02 2.79 -2.21
C SER A 73 -10.01 3.92 -2.34
N THR A 74 -10.02 4.57 -3.49
CA THR A 74 -11.00 5.59 -3.82
C THR A 74 -11.47 5.38 -5.25
N THR A 75 -12.73 5.71 -5.50
CA THR A 75 -13.29 5.69 -6.85
C THR A 75 -13.04 6.99 -7.60
N ASP A 76 -12.49 8.01 -6.92
CA ASP A 76 -12.21 9.31 -7.53
C ASP A 76 -10.97 9.92 -6.88
N MET A 77 -9.81 9.68 -7.49
CA MET A 77 -8.53 10.18 -6.98
C MET A 77 -8.52 11.70 -6.89
N ASP A 78 -8.98 12.38 -7.93
CA ASP A 78 -8.89 13.84 -7.98
C ASP A 78 -9.73 14.50 -6.88
N ALA A 79 -10.93 14.02 -6.63
CA ALA A 79 -11.79 14.54 -5.58
C ALA A 79 -11.20 14.27 -4.20
N THR A 80 -10.66 13.06 -3.99
CA THR A 80 -10.04 12.68 -2.72
C THR A 80 -8.83 13.55 -2.41
N VAL A 81 -7.96 13.74 -3.40
CA VAL A 81 -6.75 14.56 -3.23
C VAL A 81 -7.11 16.02 -2.97
N LYS A 82 -8.10 16.53 -3.67
CA LYS A 82 -8.56 17.92 -3.47
C LYS A 82 -9.04 18.13 -2.04
N GLN A 83 -9.81 17.18 -1.51
CA GLN A 83 -10.31 17.25 -0.14
C GLN A 83 -9.17 17.23 0.88
N LEU A 84 -8.18 16.34 0.68
CA LEU A 84 -7.04 16.24 1.58
C LEU A 84 -6.18 17.51 1.54
N LYS A 85 -5.92 18.05 0.37
CA LYS A 85 -5.15 19.29 0.24
C LYS A 85 -5.87 20.48 0.87
N ALA A 86 -7.19 20.54 0.75
CA ALA A 86 -7.98 21.59 1.40
C ALA A 86 -7.87 21.52 2.92
N ALA A 87 -7.64 20.35 3.48
CA ALA A 87 -7.44 20.14 4.91
C ALA A 87 -5.98 20.35 5.36
N GLY A 88 -5.09 20.74 4.45
CA GLY A 88 -3.69 21.00 4.76
C GLY A 88 -2.79 19.76 4.80
N VAL A 89 -3.26 18.64 4.28
CA VAL A 89 -2.49 17.40 4.25
C VAL A 89 -1.32 17.51 3.28
N LYS A 90 -0.16 17.01 3.69
CA LYS A 90 1.03 17.00 2.85
C LYS A 90 1.17 15.65 2.16
N PHE A 91 1.49 15.69 0.87
CA PHE A 91 1.68 14.48 0.09
C PHE A 91 3.15 14.09 0.02
N GLN A 92 3.42 12.81 0.26
CA GLN A 92 4.74 12.24 0.05
C GLN A 92 4.92 11.95 -1.43
N MET A 93 3.84 11.55 -2.12
CA MET A 93 3.83 11.36 -3.56
C MET A 93 2.48 11.78 -4.12
N GLU A 94 2.51 12.73 -5.06
CA GLU A 94 1.30 13.18 -5.77
C GLU A 94 0.75 12.04 -6.64
N PRO A 95 -0.53 12.11 -7.06
CA PRO A 95 -1.10 11.06 -7.90
C PRO A 95 -0.21 10.75 -9.10
N THR A 96 0.14 9.48 -9.24
CA THR A 96 1.08 8.99 -10.24
C THR A 96 0.54 7.72 -10.86
N GLU A 97 0.56 7.66 -12.19
CA GLU A 97 0.16 6.47 -12.91
C GLU A 97 1.29 5.44 -12.82
N ILE A 98 1.03 4.28 -12.21
CA ILE A 98 2.03 3.22 -12.05
C ILE A 98 1.92 2.17 -13.15
N ARG A 99 0.77 2.13 -13.81
CA ARG A 99 0.51 1.35 -15.02
C ARG A 99 -0.72 1.97 -15.67
N PRO A 100 -0.97 1.71 -16.96
CA PRO A 100 -2.10 2.34 -17.65
C PRO A 100 -3.41 2.20 -16.88
N GLY A 101 -4.04 3.34 -16.58
CA GLY A 101 -5.32 3.38 -15.89
C GLY A 101 -5.29 3.16 -14.40
N SER A 102 -4.10 3.08 -13.79
CA SER A 102 -3.96 2.85 -12.35
C SER A 102 -3.08 3.91 -11.71
N ARG A 103 -3.69 4.79 -10.91
CA ARG A 103 -2.96 5.84 -10.19
C ARG A 103 -2.90 5.53 -8.70
N ILE A 104 -1.77 5.87 -8.08
CA ILE A 104 -1.59 5.84 -6.64
C ILE A 104 -1.07 7.19 -6.17
N ALA A 105 -1.24 7.45 -4.88
CA ALA A 105 -0.66 8.62 -4.21
C ALA A 105 -0.34 8.23 -2.78
N PHE A 106 0.54 8.98 -2.13
CA PHE A 106 0.87 8.77 -0.72
C PHE A 106 0.76 10.10 0.02
N PHE A 107 0.17 10.08 1.19
CA PHE A 107 0.07 11.28 2.02
C PHE A 107 0.36 10.97 3.48
N TRP A 108 0.68 12.02 4.24
CA TRP A 108 0.94 11.91 5.67
C TRP A 108 -0.33 12.27 6.44
N ALA A 109 -0.90 11.26 7.09
CA ALA A 109 -2.02 11.43 8.01
C ALA A 109 -1.51 11.95 9.36
N PRO A 110 -2.39 12.31 10.30
CA PRO A 110 -1.95 12.75 11.63
C PRO A 110 -0.99 11.77 12.28
N GLU A 111 -0.05 12.29 13.06
CA GLU A 111 0.98 11.52 13.76
C GLU A 111 1.95 10.81 12.79
N GLU A 112 2.12 11.39 11.61
CA GLU A 112 3.05 10.89 10.59
C GLU A 112 2.76 9.46 10.13
N VAL A 113 1.49 9.09 10.06
CA VAL A 113 1.09 7.81 9.48
C VAL A 113 1.05 7.94 7.98
N LEU A 114 1.82 7.11 7.28
CA LEU A 114 1.83 7.11 5.82
C LEU A 114 0.66 6.30 5.30
N ILE A 115 -0.12 6.89 4.40
CA ILE A 115 -1.26 6.21 3.78
C ILE A 115 -1.13 6.28 2.26
N GLU A 116 -1.32 5.13 1.62
CA GLU A 116 -1.39 5.03 0.17
C GLU A 116 -2.84 5.17 -0.28
N ILE A 117 -3.06 5.93 -1.35
CA ILE A 117 -4.36 5.98 -2.01
C ILE A 117 -4.24 5.21 -3.31
N VAL A 118 -5.13 4.26 -3.52
CA VAL A 118 -5.20 3.47 -4.75
C VAL A 118 -6.51 3.82 -5.45
N GLU A 119 -6.42 4.29 -6.70
CA GLU A 119 -7.62 4.57 -7.47
C GLU A 119 -8.17 3.29 -8.07
N VAL A 120 -9.44 3.01 -7.83
CA VAL A 120 -10.11 1.81 -8.32
C VAL A 120 -11.38 2.21 -9.07
N LYS A 121 -11.81 1.36 -9.98
CA LYS A 121 -13.10 1.51 -10.65
C LYS A 121 -14.12 0.63 -9.95
N GLU A 122 -15.33 1.11 -9.85
CA GLU A 122 -16.44 0.30 -9.35
C GLU A 122 -16.96 -0.63 -10.42
#